data_c0e41b7200bb7d58379283d07a1bd940
#
_entry.id   c0e41b7200bb7d58379283d07a1bd940
#
_cell.length_a   1.000
_cell.length_b   1.000
_cell.length_c   1.000
_cell.angle_alpha   90.00
_cell.angle_beta   90.00
_cell.angle_gamma   90.00
#
_symmetry.space_group_name_H-M   'P 1'
#
loop_
_entity.id
_entity.type
_entity.pdbx_description
1 polymer ?
#
loop_
_entity_poly.entity_id
_entity_poly.type
_entity_poly.pdbx_seq_one_letter_code
_entity_poly.pdbx_strand_id
1 'polypeptide(L)'
;MRPRPRDRWAENIPAPQGRTRPLRPKQVTVIGGGIAGLAAATILTEHGVKVTLIEKNDHFGGRVGAWPVAADRTMSRGFHAFFRQYYNLRDLLSRADPELHRLHPIDDYPLTHRRGSTDTFASIPRTPPFNLLGFVWQSPTFPLRRLLNVDIPAAVELIDVEFPATYRRYDGESAADFLNRLRFPDEARHLALEVFARSFFADPHDFSAGELIAMFHTYFTGSAEGLLFDVPNDDYDTALWAPLADYLTELGVTIHTGETVASLKSTSAGWKVSTGGHDVHSDAVVLATDPARARELLRGSRNSIVRTDPVAHGWLENFDSLTNAPAFAVVRLWLGGPVADHRSAFLGTSGYDLLDNVSVLERFEEGARQWAQSHNGSVLELHAYALDIDADPSEQDKANIVARLLSDLHQVYPETAHLPIVDQELLIEADCALTDTRPWDERPEAATPIPGLAIAGDYVRCDLPVALMER
;
A
#
# COMPACT_ATOMS: atom_id res chain seq x y z
N MET A 1 1.00 -13.47 -22.02
CA MET A 1 2.47 -13.28 -22.11
C MET A 1 2.84 -12.44 -20.91
N ARG A 2 3.71 -12.90 -19.98
CA ARG A 2 4.02 -12.09 -18.78
C ARG A 2 4.57 -10.74 -19.20
N PRO A 3 4.13 -9.60 -18.60
CA PRO A 3 4.72 -8.31 -18.88
C PRO A 3 6.22 -8.37 -18.57
N ARG A 4 7.06 -8.13 -19.57
CA ARG A 4 8.51 -8.12 -19.36
C ARG A 4 8.92 -6.78 -18.77
N PRO A 5 9.82 -6.76 -17.77
CA PRO A 5 10.42 -5.53 -17.30
C PRO A 5 10.98 -4.74 -18.48
N ARG A 6 10.70 -3.44 -18.54
CA ARG A 6 11.31 -2.54 -19.53
C ARG A 6 12.76 -2.22 -19.16
N ASP A 7 13.07 -2.33 -17.88
CA ASP A 7 14.43 -2.17 -17.39
C ASP A 7 15.25 -3.42 -17.74
N ARG A 8 16.28 -3.25 -18.54
CA ARG A 8 17.22 -4.31 -18.91
C ARG A 8 18.06 -4.83 -17.73
N TRP A 9 18.11 -4.07 -16.64
CA TRP A 9 18.83 -4.40 -15.41
C TRP A 9 17.92 -5.05 -14.35
N ALA A 10 16.64 -5.19 -14.65
CA ALA A 10 15.70 -5.82 -13.70
C ALA A 10 16.17 -7.26 -13.41
N GLU A 11 16.46 -7.53 -12.16
CA GLU A 11 16.81 -8.85 -11.70
C GLU A 11 15.56 -9.68 -11.44
N ASN A 12 15.48 -10.85 -12.03
CA ASN A 12 14.38 -11.77 -11.79
C ASN A 12 14.85 -12.85 -10.82
N ILE A 13 14.40 -12.76 -9.57
CA ILE A 13 14.67 -13.75 -8.53
C ILE A 13 13.53 -14.76 -8.55
N PRO A 14 13.78 -16.01 -9.06
CA PRO A 14 12.74 -17.01 -9.14
C PRO A 14 12.31 -17.45 -7.73
N ALA A 15 11.03 -17.77 -7.58
CA ALA A 15 10.54 -18.40 -6.37
C ALA A 15 11.30 -19.71 -6.09
N PRO A 16 11.44 -20.14 -4.82
CA PRO A 16 12.04 -21.40 -4.47
C PRO A 16 11.42 -22.55 -5.26
N GLN A 17 12.26 -23.46 -5.75
CA GLN A 17 11.76 -24.62 -6.48
C GLN A 17 10.84 -25.45 -5.59
N GLY A 18 9.62 -25.63 -6.03
CA GLY A 18 8.58 -26.39 -5.37
C GLY A 18 7.89 -27.34 -6.36
N ARG A 19 6.89 -28.05 -5.88
CA ARG A 19 6.04 -28.87 -6.76
C ARG A 19 5.08 -27.96 -7.49
N THR A 20 4.96 -28.16 -8.79
CA THR A 20 3.99 -27.44 -9.63
C THR A 20 2.54 -27.81 -9.35
N ARG A 21 2.33 -28.98 -8.69
CA ARG A 21 1.01 -29.46 -8.24
C ARG A 21 1.14 -30.25 -6.96
N PRO A 22 0.16 -30.20 -6.04
CA PRO A 22 0.16 -31.04 -4.86
C PRO A 22 0.02 -32.54 -5.25
N LEU A 23 0.64 -33.44 -4.45
CA LEU A 23 0.53 -34.87 -4.68
C LEU A 23 -0.89 -35.43 -4.49
N ARG A 24 -1.70 -34.74 -3.69
CA ARG A 24 -3.11 -35.05 -3.46
C ARG A 24 -3.90 -33.75 -3.58
N PRO A 25 -5.15 -33.80 -4.02
CA PRO A 25 -6.02 -32.63 -3.97
C PRO A 25 -5.97 -32.01 -2.57
N LYS A 26 -5.63 -30.74 -2.49
CA LYS A 26 -5.58 -29.96 -1.27
C LYS A 26 -6.65 -28.90 -1.31
N GLN A 27 -7.24 -28.64 -0.15
CA GLN A 27 -8.19 -27.57 0.04
C GLN A 27 -7.58 -26.53 0.96
N VAL A 28 -7.57 -25.28 0.54
CA VAL A 28 -7.00 -24.16 1.28
C VAL A 28 -8.04 -23.06 1.42
N THR A 29 -8.18 -22.53 2.63
CA THR A 29 -8.98 -21.33 2.86
C THR A 29 -8.04 -20.13 2.92
N VAL A 30 -8.31 -19.12 2.08
CA VAL A 30 -7.66 -17.81 2.11
C VAL A 30 -8.59 -16.85 2.81
N ILE A 31 -8.09 -16.15 3.84
CA ILE A 31 -8.87 -15.22 4.66
C ILE A 31 -8.36 -13.80 4.40
N GLY A 32 -9.21 -12.97 3.79
CA GLY A 32 -8.92 -11.62 3.33
C GLY A 32 -8.79 -11.54 1.82
N GLY A 33 -9.58 -10.66 1.19
CA GLY A 33 -9.63 -10.40 -0.25
C GLY A 33 -8.85 -9.16 -0.67
N GLY A 34 -7.81 -8.76 0.09
CA GLY A 34 -6.83 -7.77 -0.34
C GLY A 34 -5.85 -8.32 -1.38
N ILE A 35 -4.91 -7.50 -1.85
CA ILE A 35 -3.91 -7.89 -2.88
C ILE A 35 -3.22 -9.20 -2.53
N ALA A 36 -2.74 -9.35 -1.29
CA ALA A 36 -2.03 -10.55 -0.82
C ALA A 36 -2.92 -11.81 -0.86
N GLY A 37 -4.19 -11.69 -0.46
CA GLY A 37 -5.14 -12.80 -0.50
C GLY A 37 -5.54 -13.18 -1.92
N LEU A 38 -5.79 -12.20 -2.79
CA LEU A 38 -6.07 -12.42 -4.21
C LEU A 38 -4.89 -13.09 -4.92
N ALA A 39 -3.65 -12.62 -4.64
CA ALA A 39 -2.42 -13.22 -5.16
C ALA A 39 -2.27 -14.67 -4.68
N ALA A 40 -2.47 -14.94 -3.39
CA ALA A 40 -2.40 -16.27 -2.83
C ALA A 40 -3.45 -17.20 -3.45
N ALA A 41 -4.70 -16.76 -3.59
CA ALA A 41 -5.77 -17.51 -4.22
C ALA A 41 -5.44 -17.84 -5.68
N THR A 42 -4.93 -16.85 -6.44
CA THR A 42 -4.53 -17.01 -7.84
C THR A 42 -3.44 -18.10 -7.97
N ILE A 43 -2.33 -17.93 -7.28
CA ILE A 43 -1.19 -18.85 -7.37
C ILE A 43 -1.59 -20.26 -6.93
N LEU A 44 -2.30 -20.40 -5.82
CA LEU A 44 -2.73 -21.71 -5.33
C LEU A 44 -3.63 -22.43 -6.34
N THR A 45 -4.60 -21.71 -6.91
CA THR A 45 -5.55 -22.31 -7.87
C THR A 45 -4.88 -22.66 -9.19
N GLU A 46 -4.02 -21.81 -9.73
CA GLU A 46 -3.20 -22.09 -10.92
C GLU A 46 -2.34 -23.36 -10.75
N HIS A 47 -1.96 -23.68 -9.49
CA HIS A 47 -1.21 -24.90 -9.15
C HIS A 47 -2.11 -26.10 -8.78
N GLY A 48 -3.42 -26.01 -8.99
CA GLY A 48 -4.37 -27.10 -8.81
C GLY A 48 -4.79 -27.36 -7.36
N VAL A 49 -4.68 -26.37 -6.50
CA VAL A 49 -5.25 -26.36 -5.15
C VAL A 49 -6.70 -25.89 -5.23
N LYS A 50 -7.60 -26.52 -4.48
CA LYS A 50 -8.96 -26.01 -4.30
C LYS A 50 -8.94 -24.88 -3.28
N VAL A 51 -9.39 -23.71 -3.69
CA VAL A 51 -9.37 -22.52 -2.84
C VAL A 51 -10.76 -22.07 -2.48
N THR A 52 -10.95 -21.73 -1.20
CA THR A 52 -12.07 -20.93 -0.72
C THR A 52 -11.53 -19.60 -0.24
N LEU A 53 -11.97 -18.50 -0.81
CA LEU A 53 -11.61 -17.13 -0.44
C LEU A 53 -12.75 -16.49 0.35
N ILE A 54 -12.45 -15.95 1.54
CA ILE A 54 -13.44 -15.32 2.42
C ILE A 54 -13.01 -13.86 2.66
N GLU A 55 -13.89 -12.92 2.31
CA GLU A 55 -13.70 -11.47 2.50
C GLU A 55 -14.85 -10.88 3.33
N LYS A 56 -14.50 -10.01 4.29
CA LYS A 56 -15.48 -9.38 5.19
C LYS A 56 -16.37 -8.33 4.50
N ASN A 57 -15.80 -7.64 3.50
CA ASN A 57 -16.51 -6.65 2.72
C ASN A 57 -17.24 -7.30 1.53
N ASP A 58 -18.13 -6.56 0.92
CA ASP A 58 -18.82 -6.94 -0.33
C ASP A 58 -17.99 -6.69 -1.58
N HIS A 59 -16.79 -6.11 -1.43
CA HIS A 59 -15.81 -5.78 -2.47
C HIS A 59 -14.41 -6.25 -2.10
N PHE A 60 -13.52 -6.31 -3.09
CA PHE A 60 -12.12 -6.75 -2.94
C PHE A 60 -11.13 -5.59 -2.86
N GLY A 61 -9.85 -5.94 -2.79
CA GLY A 61 -8.74 -5.00 -2.81
C GLY A 61 -8.19 -4.61 -1.44
N GLY A 62 -8.94 -4.82 -0.37
CA GLY A 62 -8.51 -4.46 0.99
C GLY A 62 -8.15 -2.97 1.09
N ARG A 63 -6.89 -2.65 1.36
CA ARG A 63 -6.42 -1.25 1.43
C ARG A 63 -6.33 -0.54 0.07
N VAL A 64 -6.53 -1.25 -1.03
CA VAL A 64 -6.69 -0.70 -2.39
C VAL A 64 -8.12 -0.99 -2.87
N GLY A 65 -9.09 -0.96 -1.97
CA GLY A 65 -10.50 -1.20 -2.26
C GLY A 65 -11.22 0.06 -2.71
N ALA A 66 -12.32 -0.15 -3.47
CA ALA A 66 -13.30 0.88 -3.80
C ALA A 66 -14.71 0.28 -3.72
N TRP A 67 -15.70 1.10 -3.44
CA TRP A 67 -17.08 0.67 -3.29
C TRP A 67 -18.06 1.80 -3.67
N PRO A 68 -19.28 1.47 -4.13
CA PRO A 68 -20.29 2.47 -4.43
C PRO A 68 -20.83 3.09 -3.13
N VAL A 69 -20.99 4.41 -3.11
CA VAL A 69 -21.68 5.17 -2.05
C VAL A 69 -23.02 5.70 -2.52
N ALA A 70 -23.18 5.87 -3.83
CA ALA A 70 -24.44 6.17 -4.50
C ALA A 70 -24.43 5.56 -5.92
N ALA A 71 -25.52 5.70 -6.66
CA ALA A 71 -25.65 5.12 -8.00
C ALA A 71 -24.61 5.64 -9.01
N ASP A 72 -24.11 6.86 -8.80
CA ASP A 72 -23.18 7.56 -9.68
C ASP A 72 -21.89 7.99 -8.96
N ARG A 73 -21.63 7.48 -7.75
CA ARG A 73 -20.50 7.88 -6.93
C ARG A 73 -19.88 6.70 -6.22
N THR A 74 -18.56 6.69 -6.20
CA THR A 74 -17.74 5.67 -5.52
C THR A 74 -16.84 6.31 -4.48
N MET A 75 -16.52 5.58 -3.43
CA MET A 75 -15.48 5.87 -2.47
C MET A 75 -14.35 4.86 -2.62
N SER A 76 -13.15 5.21 -2.21
CA SER A 76 -12.00 4.31 -2.20
C SER A 76 -11.21 4.44 -0.90
N ARG A 77 -10.23 3.55 -0.75
CA ARG A 77 -9.23 3.61 0.33
C ARG A 77 -8.14 4.67 0.10
N GLY A 78 -8.34 5.50 -0.93
CA GLY A 78 -7.45 6.58 -1.29
C GLY A 78 -6.54 6.26 -2.47
N PHE A 79 -5.84 7.30 -2.95
CA PHE A 79 -4.96 7.22 -4.11
C PHE A 79 -3.81 6.22 -3.91
N HIS A 80 -3.59 5.38 -4.90
CA HIS A 80 -2.47 4.44 -4.97
C HIS A 80 -1.75 4.57 -6.31
N ALA A 81 -0.43 4.72 -6.26
CA ALA A 81 0.44 4.74 -7.44
C ALA A 81 0.88 3.33 -7.80
N PHE A 82 0.52 2.85 -8.99
CA PHE A 82 0.93 1.54 -9.50
C PHE A 82 2.25 1.69 -10.25
N PHE A 83 3.36 1.67 -9.51
CA PHE A 83 4.67 1.87 -10.12
C PHE A 83 5.00 0.76 -11.12
N ARG A 84 5.68 1.13 -12.20
CA ARG A 84 5.95 0.21 -13.31
C ARG A 84 6.91 -0.90 -12.95
N GLN A 85 7.70 -0.71 -11.92
CA GLN A 85 8.55 -1.73 -11.34
C GLN A 85 7.82 -2.75 -10.44
N TYR A 86 6.55 -2.57 -10.14
CA TYR A 86 5.73 -3.57 -9.42
C TYR A 86 5.43 -4.76 -10.34
N TYR A 87 6.48 -5.51 -10.68
CA TYR A 87 6.39 -6.55 -11.70
C TYR A 87 5.49 -7.72 -11.30
N ASN A 88 5.49 -8.11 -10.01
CA ASN A 88 4.62 -9.20 -9.53
C ASN A 88 3.15 -8.75 -9.46
N LEU A 89 2.87 -7.54 -8.98
CA LEU A 89 1.52 -6.99 -8.99
C LEU A 89 1.00 -6.86 -10.43
N ARG A 90 1.80 -6.34 -11.33
CA ARG A 90 1.44 -6.22 -12.75
C ARG A 90 1.26 -7.59 -13.42
N ASP A 91 2.07 -8.57 -13.04
CA ASP A 91 1.89 -9.96 -13.47
C ASP A 91 0.57 -10.55 -12.93
N LEU A 92 0.20 -10.29 -11.67
CA LEU A 92 -1.10 -10.67 -11.11
C LEU A 92 -2.25 -10.04 -11.90
N LEU A 93 -2.23 -8.73 -12.11
CA LEU A 93 -3.28 -8.01 -12.84
C LEU A 93 -3.40 -8.47 -14.30
N SER A 94 -2.30 -8.91 -14.91
CA SER A 94 -2.30 -9.41 -16.29
C SER A 94 -3.10 -10.70 -16.50
N ARG A 95 -3.53 -11.39 -15.44
CA ARG A 95 -4.47 -12.53 -15.53
C ARG A 95 -5.83 -12.08 -16.05
N ALA A 96 -6.30 -10.92 -15.59
CA ALA A 96 -7.59 -10.37 -15.99
C ALA A 96 -7.47 -9.34 -17.13
N ASP A 97 -6.32 -8.64 -17.23
CA ASP A 97 -6.03 -7.65 -18.27
C ASP A 97 -4.61 -7.89 -18.83
N PRO A 98 -4.43 -8.81 -19.80
CA PRO A 98 -3.12 -9.22 -20.28
C PRO A 98 -2.22 -8.10 -20.80
N GLU A 99 -2.78 -7.03 -21.34
CA GLU A 99 -2.05 -5.88 -21.89
C GLU A 99 -2.01 -4.69 -20.90
N LEU A 100 -2.62 -4.83 -19.72
CA LEU A 100 -2.75 -3.79 -18.70
C LEU A 100 -3.36 -2.48 -19.23
N HIS A 101 -4.37 -2.60 -20.12
CA HIS A 101 -5.05 -1.45 -20.71
C HIS A 101 -5.84 -0.61 -19.70
N ARG A 102 -6.15 -1.20 -18.54
CA ARG A 102 -6.87 -0.53 -17.46
C ARG A 102 -5.96 0.32 -16.59
N LEU A 103 -4.64 0.31 -16.83
CA LEU A 103 -3.65 1.16 -16.17
C LEU A 103 -3.16 2.24 -17.13
N HIS A 104 -3.32 3.50 -16.76
CA HIS A 104 -2.93 4.67 -17.54
C HIS A 104 -1.74 5.39 -16.90
N PRO A 105 -0.75 5.84 -17.69
CA PRO A 105 0.39 6.58 -17.16
C PRO A 105 -0.02 7.95 -16.63
N ILE A 106 0.59 8.34 -15.51
CA ILE A 106 0.62 9.72 -15.05
C ILE A 106 1.93 10.35 -15.54
N ASP A 107 1.81 11.46 -16.27
CA ASP A 107 2.97 12.11 -16.89
C ASP A 107 3.81 12.90 -15.89
N ASP A 108 3.18 13.48 -14.89
CA ASP A 108 3.84 14.22 -13.80
C ASP A 108 3.03 14.16 -12.50
N TYR A 109 3.73 14.16 -11.38
CA TYR A 109 3.17 14.20 -10.04
C TYR A 109 3.95 15.20 -9.18
N PRO A 110 3.68 16.50 -9.35
CA PRO A 110 4.41 17.55 -8.67
C PRO A 110 4.26 17.46 -7.15
N LEU A 111 5.30 17.93 -6.45
CA LEU A 111 5.36 18.01 -5.00
C LEU A 111 5.49 19.49 -4.61
N THR A 112 4.48 20.02 -3.95
CA THR A 112 4.44 21.45 -3.59
C THR A 112 4.58 21.64 -2.09
N HIS A 113 5.56 22.45 -1.70
CA HIS A 113 5.71 22.90 -0.34
C HIS A 113 4.91 24.21 -0.11
N ARG A 114 4.30 24.37 1.06
CA ARG A 114 3.51 25.55 1.44
C ARG A 114 4.25 26.88 1.24
N ARG A 115 5.60 26.90 1.30
CA ARG A 115 6.43 28.09 1.04
C ARG A 115 6.60 28.41 -0.45
N GLY A 116 5.95 27.68 -1.36
CA GLY A 116 5.89 27.99 -2.79
C GLY A 116 6.92 27.28 -3.65
N SER A 117 7.79 26.39 -3.12
CA SER A 117 8.63 25.54 -3.95
C SER A 117 7.81 24.37 -4.50
N THR A 118 8.04 24.01 -5.76
CA THR A 118 7.42 22.85 -6.40
C THR A 118 8.50 22.04 -7.11
N ASP A 119 8.58 20.76 -6.79
CA ASP A 119 9.39 19.76 -7.47
C ASP A 119 8.55 19.01 -8.50
N THR A 120 9.17 18.58 -9.60
CA THR A 120 8.54 17.78 -10.64
C THR A 120 9.44 16.62 -11.02
N PHE A 121 8.83 15.50 -11.43
CA PHE A 121 9.55 14.31 -11.91
C PHE A 121 9.51 14.15 -13.43
N ALA A 122 8.71 14.96 -14.14
CA ALA A 122 8.48 14.84 -15.58
C ALA A 122 9.77 14.96 -16.43
N SER A 123 10.70 15.82 -16.02
CA SER A 123 11.93 16.11 -16.78
C SER A 123 13.17 15.38 -16.27
N ILE A 124 13.03 14.50 -15.27
CA ILE A 124 14.16 13.80 -14.67
C ILE A 124 14.60 12.63 -15.58
N PRO A 125 15.93 12.43 -15.79
CA PRO A 125 16.42 11.23 -16.45
C PRO A 125 15.92 9.97 -15.72
N ARG A 126 15.53 8.95 -16.47
CA ARG A 126 14.94 7.74 -15.86
C ARG A 126 15.99 6.76 -15.32
N THR A 127 17.19 6.76 -15.93
CA THR A 127 18.22 5.75 -15.64
C THR A 127 19.03 6.11 -14.38
N PRO A 128 19.13 5.22 -13.38
CA PRO A 128 20.07 5.38 -12.26
C PRO A 128 21.53 5.42 -12.71
N PRO A 129 22.39 6.20 -12.07
CA PRO A 129 22.14 7.18 -11.00
C PRO A 129 21.75 8.58 -11.54
N PHE A 130 21.58 8.73 -12.85
CA PHE A 130 21.29 10.02 -13.50
C PHE A 130 19.92 10.59 -13.08
N ASN A 131 18.95 9.74 -12.73
CA ASN A 131 17.66 10.16 -12.18
C ASN A 131 17.85 10.90 -10.85
N LEU A 132 18.66 10.38 -9.93
CA LEU A 132 18.96 11.02 -8.65
C LEU A 132 19.73 12.33 -8.85
N LEU A 133 20.77 12.31 -9.71
CA LEU A 133 21.53 13.52 -10.03
C LEU A 133 20.66 14.58 -10.71
N GLY A 134 19.80 14.17 -11.64
CA GLY A 134 18.86 15.05 -12.32
C GLY A 134 17.84 15.65 -11.35
N PHE A 135 17.32 14.85 -10.42
CA PHE A 135 16.41 15.32 -9.38
C PHE A 135 17.07 16.39 -8.48
N VAL A 136 18.24 16.08 -7.91
CA VAL A 136 18.98 17.02 -7.06
C VAL A 136 19.36 18.32 -7.80
N TRP A 137 19.70 18.21 -9.10
CA TRP A 137 20.07 19.38 -9.90
C TRP A 137 18.86 20.27 -10.23
N GLN A 138 17.70 19.71 -10.48
CA GLN A 138 16.49 20.42 -10.90
C GLN A 138 15.63 20.87 -9.74
N SER A 139 15.74 20.23 -8.59
CA SER A 139 14.91 20.49 -7.42
C SER A 139 15.26 21.83 -6.78
N PRO A 140 14.28 22.76 -6.64
CA PRO A 140 14.46 24.00 -5.90
C PRO A 140 14.67 23.77 -4.40
N THR A 141 14.34 22.57 -3.89
CA THR A 141 14.49 22.19 -2.48
C THR A 141 15.91 21.70 -2.14
N PHE A 142 16.75 21.42 -3.16
CA PHE A 142 18.15 21.04 -3.00
C PHE A 142 19.12 22.14 -3.46
N PRO A 143 19.24 23.27 -2.75
CA PRO A 143 20.19 24.30 -3.15
C PRO A 143 21.63 23.78 -3.04
N LEU A 144 22.36 23.76 -4.16
CA LEU A 144 23.73 23.21 -4.27
C LEU A 144 24.68 23.70 -3.17
N ARG A 145 24.53 24.95 -2.71
CA ARG A 145 25.35 25.51 -1.62
C ARG A 145 25.18 24.77 -0.29
N ARG A 146 24.01 24.20 -0.02
CA ARG A 146 23.70 23.49 1.23
C ARG A 146 24.04 22.01 1.16
N LEU A 147 24.23 21.46 -0.04
CA LEU A 147 24.72 20.09 -0.22
C LEU A 147 26.15 19.90 0.32
N LEU A 148 26.90 20.96 0.51
CA LEU A 148 28.23 20.90 1.17
C LEU A 148 28.17 20.40 2.61
N ASN A 149 27.02 20.44 3.25
CA ASN A 149 26.81 19.96 4.62
C ASN A 149 26.37 18.50 4.70
N VAL A 150 26.02 17.90 3.57
CA VAL A 150 25.58 16.49 3.49
C VAL A 150 26.73 15.59 3.92
N ASP A 151 26.45 14.65 4.80
CA ASP A 151 27.39 13.60 5.18
C ASP A 151 27.54 12.61 4.03
N ILE A 152 28.64 12.73 3.27
CA ILE A 152 28.88 11.90 2.09
C ILE A 152 28.97 10.40 2.43
N PRO A 153 29.69 9.97 3.49
CA PRO A 153 29.65 8.58 3.93
C PRO A 153 28.23 8.06 4.16
N ALA A 154 27.40 8.79 4.89
CA ALA A 154 26.00 8.40 5.13
C ALA A 154 25.18 8.42 3.83
N ALA A 155 25.42 9.34 2.91
CA ALA A 155 24.72 9.37 1.62
C ALA A 155 25.11 8.18 0.71
N VAL A 156 26.32 7.65 0.83
CA VAL A 156 26.76 6.44 0.11
C VAL A 156 26.00 5.22 0.62
N GLU A 157 25.59 5.17 1.90
CA GLU A 157 24.78 4.07 2.46
C GLU A 157 23.43 3.90 1.75
N LEU A 158 22.88 4.96 1.14
CA LEU A 158 21.63 4.87 0.35
C LEU A 158 21.79 4.08 -0.96
N ILE A 159 23.01 3.95 -1.46
CA ILE A 159 23.31 3.28 -2.73
C ILE A 159 24.15 2.01 -2.55
N ASP A 160 24.85 1.87 -1.41
CA ASP A 160 25.61 0.68 -1.05
C ASP A 160 24.71 -0.30 -0.30
N VAL A 161 23.84 -0.98 -1.06
CA VAL A 161 22.81 -1.85 -0.53
C VAL A 161 22.99 -3.29 -0.99
N GLU A 162 22.72 -4.23 -0.09
CA GLU A 162 22.67 -5.67 -0.33
C GLU A 162 21.54 -6.26 0.50
N PHE A 163 20.47 -6.71 -0.15
CA PHE A 163 19.31 -7.27 0.56
C PHE A 163 19.42 -8.79 0.69
N PRO A 164 19.07 -9.36 1.88
CA PRO A 164 18.50 -8.72 3.08
C PRO A 164 19.54 -8.14 4.06
N ALA A 165 20.83 -8.16 3.79
CA ALA A 165 21.87 -7.70 4.72
C ALA A 165 21.66 -6.22 5.10
N THR A 166 21.20 -5.39 4.17
CA THR A 166 20.85 -3.99 4.44
C THR A 166 19.81 -3.86 5.53
N TYR A 167 18.75 -4.65 5.53
CA TYR A 167 17.74 -4.60 6.60
C TYR A 167 18.38 -4.86 7.97
N ARG A 168 19.20 -5.92 8.10
CA ARG A 168 19.88 -6.27 9.36
C ARG A 168 20.89 -5.22 9.82
N ARG A 169 21.53 -4.51 8.88
CA ARG A 169 22.47 -3.42 9.18
C ARG A 169 21.81 -2.30 9.97
N TYR A 170 20.52 -2.08 9.75
CA TYR A 170 19.74 -1.00 10.38
C TYR A 170 18.74 -1.50 11.42
N ASP A 171 18.93 -2.70 11.96
CA ASP A 171 18.13 -3.20 13.07
C ASP A 171 18.18 -2.23 14.27
N GLY A 172 17.02 -1.84 14.77
CA GLY A 172 16.90 -0.90 15.88
C GLY A 172 17.10 0.58 15.52
N GLU A 173 17.49 0.92 14.27
CA GLU A 173 17.64 2.32 13.81
C GLU A 173 16.35 2.82 13.17
N SER A 174 15.88 4.00 13.60
CA SER A 174 14.72 4.65 13.00
C SER A 174 15.09 5.40 11.71
N ALA A 175 14.11 5.60 10.83
CA ALA A 175 14.29 6.44 9.65
C ALA A 175 14.71 7.87 10.02
N ALA A 176 14.18 8.42 11.13
CA ALA A 176 14.57 9.74 11.62
C ALA A 176 16.05 9.80 12.03
N ASP A 177 16.57 8.79 12.73
CA ASP A 177 17.98 8.73 13.13
C ASP A 177 18.90 8.68 11.91
N PHE A 178 18.57 7.83 10.94
CA PHE A 178 19.31 7.74 9.68
C PHE A 178 19.31 9.08 8.92
N LEU A 179 18.15 9.71 8.77
CA LEU A 179 18.03 11.00 8.08
C LEU A 179 18.74 12.14 8.83
N ASN A 180 18.82 12.08 10.17
CA ASN A 180 19.62 13.00 10.97
C ASN A 180 21.12 12.84 10.66
N ARG A 181 21.62 11.60 10.47
CA ARG A 181 23.00 11.33 10.07
C ARG A 181 23.34 11.87 8.67
N LEU A 182 22.38 11.83 7.74
CA LEU A 182 22.57 12.36 6.39
C LEU A 182 22.81 13.87 6.34
N ARG A 183 22.38 14.61 7.37
CA ARG A 183 22.51 16.08 7.45
C ARG A 183 21.99 16.79 6.19
N PHE A 184 20.89 16.29 5.66
CA PHE A 184 20.22 17.00 4.57
C PHE A 184 19.78 18.39 5.01
N PRO A 185 19.81 19.40 4.10
CA PRO A 185 19.18 20.68 4.34
C PRO A 185 17.73 20.52 4.79
N ASP A 186 17.25 21.41 5.69
CA ASP A 186 15.88 21.30 6.21
C ASP A 186 14.84 21.27 5.09
N GLU A 187 15.04 22.01 4.02
CA GLU A 187 14.15 22.00 2.86
C GLU A 187 14.17 20.63 2.14
N ALA A 188 15.31 19.98 2.05
CA ALA A 188 15.43 18.64 1.46
C ALA A 188 14.89 17.55 2.39
N ARG A 189 14.95 17.76 3.72
CA ARG A 189 14.35 16.85 4.70
C ARG A 189 12.83 16.79 4.53
N HIS A 190 12.17 17.91 4.27
CA HIS A 190 10.74 17.90 4.00
C HIS A 190 10.38 17.02 2.82
N LEU A 191 11.14 17.06 1.74
CA LEU A 191 10.88 16.21 0.59
C LEU A 191 11.10 14.71 0.91
N ALA A 192 12.24 14.38 1.52
CA ALA A 192 12.57 13.00 1.88
C ALA A 192 11.67 12.44 3.00
N LEU A 193 11.37 13.26 4.01
CA LEU A 193 10.62 12.85 5.19
C LEU A 193 9.11 12.90 4.97
N GLU A 194 8.60 13.98 4.38
CA GLU A 194 7.16 14.18 4.32
C GLU A 194 6.53 13.44 3.15
N VAL A 195 7.19 13.37 2.00
CA VAL A 195 6.62 12.71 0.83
C VAL A 195 6.86 11.21 0.85
N PHE A 196 8.09 10.77 1.13
CA PHE A 196 8.41 9.35 1.10
C PHE A 196 8.13 8.65 2.44
N ALA A 197 8.42 9.30 3.57
CA ALA A 197 8.16 8.72 4.88
C ALA A 197 6.65 8.58 5.18
N ARG A 198 5.83 9.51 4.71
CA ARG A 198 4.36 9.42 4.86
C ARG A 198 3.75 8.24 4.12
N SER A 199 4.42 7.71 3.08
CA SER A 199 4.02 6.45 2.43
C SER A 199 4.04 5.26 3.39
N PHE A 200 4.69 5.37 4.55
CA PHE A 200 4.65 4.36 5.62
C PHE A 200 3.53 4.59 6.64
N PHE A 201 2.73 5.65 6.50
CA PHE A 201 1.65 6.02 7.42
C PHE A 201 2.11 6.20 8.87
N ALA A 202 3.39 6.51 9.10
CA ALA A 202 3.99 6.59 10.42
C ALA A 202 4.96 7.77 10.55
N ASP A 203 5.21 8.21 11.79
CA ASP A 203 6.28 9.15 12.06
C ASP A 203 7.65 8.49 11.76
N PRO A 204 8.62 9.21 11.17
CA PRO A 204 9.95 8.68 10.89
C PRO A 204 10.71 8.12 12.10
N HIS A 205 10.32 8.47 13.31
CA HIS A 205 10.88 7.87 14.54
C HIS A 205 10.37 6.46 14.82
N ASP A 206 9.24 6.07 14.23
CA ASP A 206 8.56 4.81 14.52
C ASP A 206 8.86 3.70 13.51
N PHE A 207 9.35 4.04 12.31
CA PHE A 207 9.63 3.01 11.31
C PHE A 207 11.11 2.86 10.97
N SER A 208 11.47 1.71 10.42
CA SER A 208 12.83 1.24 10.19
C SER A 208 13.60 2.05 9.15
N ALA A 209 14.85 2.42 9.45
CA ALA A 209 15.80 2.96 8.48
C ALA A 209 16.06 1.98 7.32
N GLY A 210 16.12 0.67 7.59
CA GLY A 210 16.30 -0.35 6.55
C GLY A 210 15.15 -0.35 5.53
N GLU A 211 13.91 -0.13 5.96
CA GLU A 211 12.74 0.01 5.07
C GLU A 211 12.78 1.32 4.27
N LEU A 212 13.20 2.42 4.88
CA LEU A 212 13.40 3.69 4.17
C LEU A 212 14.44 3.53 3.05
N ILE A 213 15.57 2.89 3.34
CA ILE A 213 16.65 2.65 2.37
C ILE A 213 16.17 1.70 1.25
N ALA A 214 15.41 0.65 1.60
CA ALA A 214 14.83 -0.25 0.61
C ALA A 214 13.87 0.48 -0.32
N MET A 215 13.01 1.34 0.21
CA MET A 215 12.11 2.17 -0.59
C MET A 215 12.88 3.16 -1.47
N PHE A 216 13.90 3.83 -0.93
CA PHE A 216 14.75 4.71 -1.72
C PHE A 216 15.46 3.95 -2.86
N HIS A 217 16.00 2.77 -2.57
CA HIS A 217 16.57 1.89 -3.60
C HIS A 217 15.51 1.57 -4.66
N THR A 218 14.35 1.12 -4.25
CA THR A 218 13.24 0.76 -5.13
C THR A 218 12.89 1.89 -6.11
N TYR A 219 12.77 3.12 -5.66
CA TYR A 219 12.31 4.22 -6.50
C TYR A 219 13.43 4.94 -7.26
N PHE A 220 14.64 5.05 -6.70
CA PHE A 220 15.69 5.89 -7.29
C PHE A 220 16.87 5.15 -7.86
N THR A 221 17.31 4.04 -7.25
CA THR A 221 18.58 3.42 -7.62
C THR A 221 18.45 2.03 -8.22
N GLY A 222 17.37 1.32 -7.93
CA GLY A 222 17.19 -0.07 -8.35
C GLY A 222 16.57 -0.26 -9.73
N SER A 223 15.91 0.75 -10.30
CA SER A 223 15.21 0.61 -11.58
C SER A 223 15.06 1.94 -12.33
N ALA A 224 15.12 1.87 -13.65
CA ALA A 224 14.75 2.99 -14.53
C ALA A 224 13.22 3.23 -14.60
N GLU A 225 12.44 2.35 -14.01
CA GLU A 225 10.97 2.43 -13.93
C GLU A 225 10.49 2.84 -12.54
N GLY A 226 11.40 3.07 -11.59
CA GLY A 226 11.11 3.34 -10.19
C GLY A 226 10.32 4.62 -9.92
N LEU A 227 10.46 5.62 -10.78
CA LEU A 227 9.74 6.90 -10.69
C LEU A 227 8.55 6.99 -11.66
N LEU A 228 8.21 5.90 -12.35
CA LEU A 228 7.10 5.86 -13.29
C LEU A 228 5.96 5.07 -12.69
N PHE A 229 4.79 5.66 -12.62
CA PHE A 229 3.61 4.92 -12.21
C PHE A 229 2.42 5.16 -13.14
N ASP A 230 1.50 4.23 -13.05
CA ASP A 230 0.21 4.28 -13.72
C ASP A 230 -0.88 4.37 -12.64
N VAL A 231 -2.06 4.77 -13.04
CA VAL A 231 -3.29 4.74 -12.23
C VAL A 231 -4.37 3.95 -12.96
N PRO A 232 -5.31 3.31 -12.26
CA PRO A 232 -6.45 2.69 -12.92
C PRO A 232 -7.30 3.73 -13.65
N ASN A 233 -7.91 3.30 -14.75
CA ASN A 233 -8.77 4.15 -15.58
C ASN A 233 -10.19 4.33 -15.02
N ASP A 234 -10.51 3.64 -13.94
CA ASP A 234 -11.75 3.76 -13.17
C ASP A 234 -11.48 3.43 -11.71
N ASP A 235 -12.51 3.38 -10.87
CA ASP A 235 -12.34 2.93 -9.49
C ASP A 235 -11.68 1.54 -9.41
N TYR A 236 -11.06 1.24 -8.28
CA TYR A 236 -10.24 0.03 -8.12
C TYR A 236 -11.02 -1.27 -8.31
N ASP A 237 -12.28 -1.31 -7.87
CA ASP A 237 -13.09 -2.52 -8.02
C ASP A 237 -13.42 -2.77 -9.49
N THR A 238 -13.93 -1.76 -10.19
CA THR A 238 -14.28 -1.83 -11.61
C THR A 238 -13.06 -2.10 -12.50
N ALA A 239 -11.95 -1.43 -12.23
CA ALA A 239 -10.78 -1.55 -13.09
C ALA A 239 -9.94 -2.80 -12.80
N LEU A 240 -9.84 -3.26 -11.55
CA LEU A 240 -8.85 -4.26 -11.16
C LEU A 240 -9.47 -5.50 -10.50
N TRP A 241 -10.27 -5.31 -9.43
CA TRP A 241 -10.57 -6.41 -8.54
C TRP A 241 -11.76 -7.26 -8.99
N ALA A 242 -12.82 -6.66 -9.52
CA ALA A 242 -13.94 -7.43 -10.07
C ALA A 242 -13.48 -8.31 -11.25
N PRO A 243 -12.69 -7.81 -12.24
CA PRO A 243 -12.14 -8.68 -13.30
C PRO A 243 -11.24 -9.81 -12.78
N LEU A 244 -10.44 -9.56 -11.73
CA LEU A 244 -9.59 -10.59 -11.14
C LEU A 244 -10.42 -11.64 -10.37
N ALA A 245 -11.50 -11.22 -9.70
CA ALA A 245 -12.44 -12.11 -9.04
C ALA A 245 -13.20 -13.00 -10.04
N ASP A 246 -13.58 -12.45 -11.21
CA ASP A 246 -14.15 -13.22 -12.31
C ASP A 246 -13.17 -14.29 -12.79
N TYR A 247 -11.91 -13.93 -13.02
CA TYR A 247 -10.85 -14.89 -13.39
C TYR A 247 -10.72 -16.02 -12.34
N LEU A 248 -10.71 -15.67 -11.05
CA LEU A 248 -10.64 -16.65 -9.96
C LEU A 248 -11.86 -17.58 -9.96
N THR A 249 -13.04 -17.05 -10.21
CA THR A 249 -14.30 -17.79 -10.29
C THR A 249 -14.26 -18.78 -11.47
N GLU A 250 -13.76 -18.36 -12.63
CA GLU A 250 -13.58 -19.22 -13.80
C GLU A 250 -12.58 -20.37 -13.52
N LEU A 251 -11.58 -20.12 -12.69
CA LEU A 251 -10.65 -21.17 -12.23
C LEU A 251 -11.25 -22.10 -11.16
N GLY A 252 -12.46 -21.82 -10.67
CA GLY A 252 -13.17 -22.64 -9.69
C GLY A 252 -12.88 -22.31 -8.24
N VAL A 253 -12.40 -21.10 -7.94
CA VAL A 253 -12.32 -20.59 -6.56
C VAL A 253 -13.73 -20.38 -6.01
N THR A 254 -13.99 -20.89 -4.80
CA THR A 254 -15.22 -20.55 -4.08
C THR A 254 -15.01 -19.23 -3.35
N ILE A 255 -15.79 -18.23 -3.69
CA ILE A 255 -15.67 -16.87 -3.14
C ILE A 255 -16.85 -16.55 -2.22
N HIS A 256 -16.55 -16.04 -1.03
CA HIS A 256 -17.51 -15.54 -0.06
C HIS A 256 -17.16 -14.10 0.28
N THR A 257 -17.97 -13.14 -0.14
CA THR A 257 -17.89 -11.72 0.23
C THR A 257 -18.96 -11.38 1.27
N GLY A 258 -18.77 -10.29 2.02
CA GLY A 258 -19.66 -9.91 3.12
C GLY A 258 -19.60 -10.87 4.32
N GLU A 259 -18.59 -11.72 4.39
CA GLU A 259 -18.45 -12.73 5.44
C GLU A 259 -17.23 -12.51 6.32
N THR A 260 -17.45 -12.21 7.57
CA THR A 260 -16.37 -12.08 8.56
C THR A 260 -16.03 -13.44 9.17
N VAL A 261 -14.75 -13.83 9.09
CA VAL A 261 -14.26 -15.01 9.80
C VAL A 261 -14.23 -14.73 11.30
N ALA A 262 -15.03 -15.43 12.08
CA ALA A 262 -15.15 -15.23 13.52
C ALA A 262 -14.05 -15.97 14.31
N SER A 263 -13.64 -17.15 13.86
CA SER A 263 -12.62 -17.95 14.56
C SER A 263 -11.93 -18.97 13.65
N LEU A 264 -10.71 -19.35 14.07
CA LEU A 264 -9.92 -20.43 13.49
C LEU A 264 -9.73 -21.52 14.54
N LYS A 265 -9.71 -22.78 14.12
CA LYS A 265 -9.42 -23.89 15.00
C LYS A 265 -8.57 -24.94 14.27
N SER A 266 -7.39 -25.22 14.80
CA SER A 266 -6.59 -26.35 14.35
C SER A 266 -7.21 -27.68 14.85
N THR A 267 -7.30 -28.66 13.99
CA THR A 267 -7.87 -29.99 14.24
C THR A 267 -6.92 -31.08 13.78
N SER A 268 -7.20 -32.34 14.11
CA SER A 268 -6.40 -33.47 13.60
C SER A 268 -6.53 -33.68 12.09
N ALA A 269 -7.56 -33.12 11.45
CA ALA A 269 -7.83 -33.24 10.03
C ALA A 269 -7.47 -31.97 9.21
N GLY A 270 -6.88 -30.98 9.83
CA GLY A 270 -6.57 -29.67 9.21
C GLY A 270 -7.15 -28.52 10.00
N TRP A 271 -7.79 -27.59 9.32
CA TRP A 271 -8.32 -26.35 9.89
C TRP A 271 -9.84 -26.27 9.75
N LYS A 272 -10.46 -25.73 10.77
CA LYS A 272 -11.84 -25.29 10.75
C LYS A 272 -11.85 -23.77 10.83
N VAL A 273 -12.43 -23.13 9.82
CA VAL A 273 -12.64 -21.68 9.72
C VAL A 273 -14.12 -21.42 9.91
N SER A 274 -14.49 -20.66 10.94
CA SER A 274 -15.90 -20.39 11.25
C SER A 274 -16.22 -18.94 10.90
N THR A 275 -17.29 -18.73 10.11
CA THR A 275 -17.94 -17.45 9.87
C THR A 275 -19.18 -17.32 10.74
N GLY A 276 -19.91 -16.21 10.63
CA GLY A 276 -21.20 -16.04 11.33
C GLY A 276 -22.31 -16.97 10.83
N GLY A 277 -22.17 -17.56 9.64
CA GLY A 277 -23.18 -18.35 8.97
C GLY A 277 -22.85 -19.85 8.79
N HIS A 278 -21.58 -20.19 8.64
CA HIS A 278 -21.17 -21.56 8.35
C HIS A 278 -19.70 -21.85 8.73
N ASP A 279 -19.32 -23.13 8.64
CA ASP A 279 -17.96 -23.59 8.87
C ASP A 279 -17.33 -24.08 7.57
N VAL A 280 -16.09 -23.67 7.31
CA VAL A 280 -15.27 -24.18 6.21
C VAL A 280 -14.18 -25.07 6.77
N HIS A 281 -14.01 -26.26 6.20
CA HIS A 281 -12.94 -27.18 6.56
C HIS A 281 -11.90 -27.21 5.45
N SER A 282 -10.61 -27.11 5.80
CA SER A 282 -9.51 -27.11 4.84
C SER A 282 -8.25 -27.76 5.39
N ASP A 283 -7.36 -28.22 4.50
CA ASP A 283 -6.06 -28.79 4.88
C ASP A 283 -5.13 -27.71 5.43
N ALA A 284 -5.27 -26.45 4.92
CA ALA A 284 -4.46 -25.33 5.32
C ALA A 284 -5.23 -23.99 5.22
N VAL A 285 -4.68 -22.97 5.86
CA VAL A 285 -5.20 -21.60 5.86
C VAL A 285 -4.08 -20.64 5.45
N VAL A 286 -4.40 -19.68 4.59
CA VAL A 286 -3.60 -18.47 4.36
C VAL A 286 -4.32 -17.32 5.03
N LEU A 287 -3.68 -16.71 6.03
CA LEU A 287 -4.20 -15.56 6.74
C LEU A 287 -3.63 -14.29 6.09
N ALA A 288 -4.48 -13.62 5.29
CA ALA A 288 -4.12 -12.47 4.46
C ALA A 288 -4.89 -11.19 4.87
N THR A 289 -5.11 -11.03 6.18
CA THR A 289 -5.74 -9.86 6.77
C THR A 289 -4.68 -8.86 7.27
N ASP A 290 -5.11 -7.69 7.69
CA ASP A 290 -4.25 -6.74 8.41
C ASP A 290 -3.68 -7.34 9.72
N PRO A 291 -2.57 -6.78 10.27
CA PRO A 291 -1.92 -7.36 11.44
C PRO A 291 -2.82 -7.43 12.69
N ALA A 292 -3.69 -6.45 12.92
CA ALA A 292 -4.56 -6.42 14.10
C ALA A 292 -5.59 -7.55 14.04
N ARG A 293 -6.22 -7.73 12.88
CA ARG A 293 -7.18 -8.81 12.68
C ARG A 293 -6.53 -10.18 12.72
N ALA A 294 -5.35 -10.31 12.12
CA ALA A 294 -4.57 -11.55 12.19
C ALA A 294 -4.26 -11.94 13.64
N ARG A 295 -3.79 -10.99 14.47
CA ARG A 295 -3.55 -11.23 15.90
C ARG A 295 -4.81 -11.67 16.64
N GLU A 296 -5.93 -11.01 16.40
CA GLU A 296 -7.20 -11.36 17.03
C GLU A 296 -7.60 -12.82 16.75
N LEU A 297 -7.57 -13.23 15.48
CA LEU A 297 -7.89 -14.58 15.06
C LEU A 297 -6.94 -15.62 15.65
N LEU A 298 -5.64 -15.32 15.68
CA LEU A 298 -4.63 -16.23 16.23
C LEU A 298 -4.73 -16.34 17.76
N ARG A 299 -5.01 -15.25 18.48
CA ARG A 299 -5.27 -15.26 19.92
C ARG A 299 -6.47 -16.13 20.27
N GLY A 300 -7.57 -15.99 19.53
CA GLY A 300 -8.76 -16.82 19.69
C GLY A 300 -8.51 -18.31 19.45
N SER A 301 -7.51 -18.62 18.62
CA SER A 301 -7.14 -19.98 18.21
C SER A 301 -6.03 -20.60 19.08
N ARG A 302 -5.38 -19.83 19.95
CA ARG A 302 -4.16 -20.21 20.69
C ARG A 302 -4.26 -21.58 21.36
N ASN A 303 -5.37 -21.87 22.05
CA ASN A 303 -5.58 -23.15 22.72
C ASN A 303 -5.61 -24.37 21.78
N SER A 304 -6.00 -24.19 20.53
CA SER A 304 -6.01 -25.29 19.54
C SER A 304 -4.67 -25.45 18.84
N ILE A 305 -3.86 -24.37 18.79
CA ILE A 305 -2.57 -24.33 18.09
C ILE A 305 -1.45 -24.81 19.01
N VAL A 306 -1.40 -24.37 20.26
CA VAL A 306 -0.21 -24.41 21.15
C VAL A 306 -0.24 -25.59 22.15
N ARG A 307 -1.06 -26.63 21.92
CA ARG A 307 -1.21 -27.68 22.95
C ARG A 307 0.11 -28.30 23.43
N THR A 308 1.21 -28.29 22.67
CA THR A 308 2.51 -28.89 23.07
C THR A 308 3.74 -28.38 22.32
N ASP A 309 3.66 -27.36 21.47
CA ASP A 309 4.78 -26.89 20.66
C ASP A 309 5.34 -25.54 21.17
N PRO A 310 6.53 -25.54 21.80
CA PRO A 310 7.18 -24.30 22.28
C PRO A 310 7.54 -23.33 21.16
N VAL A 311 7.85 -23.85 19.95
CA VAL A 311 8.21 -23.01 18.79
C VAL A 311 6.99 -22.21 18.31
N ALA A 312 5.84 -22.88 18.18
CA ALA A 312 4.58 -22.24 17.85
C ALA A 312 4.17 -21.20 18.93
N HIS A 313 4.46 -21.48 20.21
CA HIS A 313 4.18 -20.54 21.29
C HIS A 313 5.02 -19.27 21.17
N GLY A 314 6.35 -19.40 21.02
CA GLY A 314 7.24 -18.24 20.88
C GLY A 314 6.93 -17.43 19.64
N TRP A 315 6.57 -18.08 18.53
CA TRP A 315 6.15 -17.41 17.31
C TRP A 315 4.87 -16.58 17.53
N LEU A 316 3.86 -17.12 18.22
CA LEU A 316 2.64 -16.39 18.55
C LEU A 316 2.89 -15.18 19.47
N GLU A 317 3.81 -15.29 20.41
CA GLU A 317 4.19 -14.15 21.27
C GLU A 317 4.86 -13.03 20.47
N ASN A 318 5.77 -13.39 19.55
CA ASN A 318 6.37 -12.42 18.64
C ASN A 318 5.33 -11.80 17.70
N PHE A 319 4.43 -12.61 17.13
CA PHE A 319 3.35 -12.12 16.28
C PHE A 319 2.39 -11.17 17.02
N ASP A 320 2.11 -11.45 18.30
CA ASP A 320 1.29 -10.59 19.15
C ASP A 320 1.90 -9.19 19.39
N SER A 321 3.20 -9.03 19.21
CA SER A 321 3.91 -7.74 19.35
C SER A 321 3.85 -6.86 18.10
N LEU A 322 3.34 -7.36 16.96
CA LEU A 322 3.15 -6.54 15.77
C LEU A 322 2.18 -5.39 16.06
N THR A 323 2.45 -4.22 15.50
CA THR A 323 1.60 -3.04 15.64
C THR A 323 1.13 -2.54 14.28
N ASN A 324 0.02 -1.84 14.29
CA ASN A 324 -0.43 -1.10 13.11
C ASN A 324 0.18 0.30 13.14
N ALA A 325 0.33 0.91 11.97
CA ALA A 325 0.65 2.31 11.84
C ALA A 325 -0.50 3.18 12.39
N PRO A 326 -0.24 4.46 12.72
CA PRO A 326 -1.26 5.43 13.07
C PRO A 326 -2.39 5.52 12.05
N ALA A 327 -3.50 6.14 12.46
CA ALA A 327 -4.63 6.36 11.59
C ALA A 327 -4.28 7.26 10.40
N PHE A 328 -5.01 7.08 9.31
CA PHE A 328 -5.02 7.99 8.17
C PHE A 328 -6.46 8.37 7.83
N ALA A 329 -6.64 9.50 7.15
CA ALA A 329 -7.94 9.94 6.67
C ALA A 329 -7.92 10.15 5.16
N VAL A 330 -9.02 9.80 4.50
CA VAL A 330 -9.31 10.11 3.11
C VAL A 330 -10.64 10.85 3.05
N VAL A 331 -10.64 12.03 2.45
CA VAL A 331 -11.87 12.78 2.20
C VAL A 331 -12.08 12.86 0.69
N ARG A 332 -13.20 12.34 0.21
CA ARG A 332 -13.61 12.50 -1.18
C ARG A 332 -14.71 13.55 -1.25
N LEU A 333 -14.52 14.51 -2.15
CA LEU A 333 -15.40 15.67 -2.35
C LEU A 333 -15.98 15.66 -3.75
N TRP A 334 -17.29 15.84 -3.85
CA TRP A 334 -17.98 16.14 -5.10
C TRP A 334 -18.34 17.62 -5.10
N LEU A 335 -17.67 18.42 -5.94
CA LEU A 335 -17.80 19.85 -6.01
C LEU A 335 -18.76 20.28 -7.14
N GLY A 336 -19.64 21.24 -6.88
CA GLY A 336 -20.59 21.79 -7.85
C GLY A 336 -19.98 22.86 -8.77
N GLY A 337 -18.71 22.71 -9.12
CA GLY A 337 -17.99 23.51 -10.09
C GLY A 337 -16.62 22.91 -10.39
N PRO A 338 -16.06 23.17 -11.60
CA PRO A 338 -14.79 22.60 -12.00
C PRO A 338 -13.61 23.28 -11.30
N VAL A 339 -12.60 22.47 -10.92
CA VAL A 339 -11.28 23.02 -10.60
C VAL A 339 -10.56 23.45 -11.88
N ALA A 340 -9.57 24.33 -11.76
CA ALA A 340 -8.84 24.86 -12.91
C ALA A 340 -8.16 23.75 -13.74
N ASP A 341 -8.19 23.89 -15.07
CA ASP A 341 -7.68 22.87 -16.00
C ASP A 341 -6.20 22.53 -15.82
N HIS A 342 -5.41 23.48 -15.31
CA HIS A 342 -3.97 23.30 -15.09
C HIS A 342 -3.64 22.49 -13.82
N ARG A 343 -4.66 22.13 -13.01
CA ARG A 343 -4.43 21.29 -11.82
C ARG A 343 -4.02 19.91 -12.25
N SER A 344 -2.94 19.42 -11.64
CA SER A 344 -2.41 18.07 -11.90
C SER A 344 -3.39 16.99 -11.45
N ALA A 345 -3.35 15.83 -12.09
CA ALA A 345 -4.14 14.66 -11.68
C ALA A 345 -3.83 14.24 -10.24
N PHE A 346 -2.56 14.36 -9.84
CA PHE A 346 -2.07 14.14 -8.49
C PHE A 346 -1.12 15.28 -8.10
N LEU A 347 -1.25 15.78 -6.88
CA LEU A 347 -0.36 16.76 -6.26
C LEU A 347 0.01 16.30 -4.85
N GLY A 348 1.27 15.99 -4.62
CA GLY A 348 1.81 15.84 -3.26
C GLY A 348 2.00 17.21 -2.62
N THR A 349 1.74 17.31 -1.32
CA THR A 349 1.86 18.57 -0.56
C THR A 349 2.73 18.35 0.67
N SER A 350 3.40 19.41 1.11
CA SER A 350 4.17 19.41 2.36
C SER A 350 4.14 20.75 3.07
N GLY A 351 4.35 20.72 4.39
CA GLY A 351 4.32 21.94 5.23
C GLY A 351 2.93 22.53 5.45
N TYR A 352 1.87 21.82 5.08
CA TYR A 352 0.48 22.12 5.42
C TYR A 352 0.12 21.49 6.77
N ASP A 353 -1.08 21.77 7.26
CA ASP A 353 -1.50 21.26 8.58
C ASP A 353 -1.79 19.75 8.55
N LEU A 354 -2.69 19.30 7.68
CA LEU A 354 -3.01 17.87 7.52
C LEU A 354 -2.86 17.37 6.10
N LEU A 355 -2.93 18.23 5.10
CA LEU A 355 -3.04 17.80 3.71
C LEU A 355 -1.71 17.25 3.19
N ASP A 356 -1.67 15.97 2.88
CA ASP A 356 -0.52 15.27 2.31
C ASP A 356 -0.55 15.16 0.80
N ASN A 357 -1.74 15.04 0.22
CA ASN A 357 -1.92 15.09 -1.22
C ASN A 357 -3.36 15.44 -1.63
N VAL A 358 -3.50 15.85 -2.88
CA VAL A 358 -4.77 16.08 -3.57
C VAL A 358 -4.75 15.30 -4.87
N SER A 359 -5.78 14.51 -5.12
CA SER A 359 -6.05 13.88 -6.42
C SER A 359 -7.29 14.52 -7.06
N VAL A 360 -7.22 14.78 -8.37
CA VAL A 360 -8.32 15.24 -9.20
C VAL A 360 -8.81 14.04 -10.00
N LEU A 361 -9.80 13.32 -9.46
CA LEU A 361 -10.14 11.97 -9.90
C LEU A 361 -10.69 11.92 -11.31
N GLU A 362 -11.46 12.93 -11.74
CA GLU A 362 -11.98 13.00 -13.11
C GLU A 362 -10.89 13.09 -14.20
N ARG A 363 -9.62 13.29 -13.80
CA ARG A 363 -8.49 13.29 -14.73
C ARG A 363 -8.11 11.87 -15.16
N PHE A 364 -8.49 10.83 -14.39
CA PHE A 364 -8.11 9.45 -14.68
C PHE A 364 -9.20 8.40 -14.39
N GLU A 365 -10.11 8.60 -13.43
CA GLU A 365 -11.23 7.69 -13.16
C GLU A 365 -12.43 8.02 -14.08
N GLU A 366 -12.91 7.04 -14.83
CA GLU A 366 -14.03 7.23 -15.76
C GLU A 366 -15.33 7.57 -15.05
N GLY A 367 -15.66 6.87 -13.95
CA GLY A 367 -16.86 7.16 -13.16
C GLY A 367 -16.84 8.59 -12.60
N ALA A 368 -15.70 9.04 -12.07
CA ALA A 368 -15.53 10.42 -11.58
C ALA A 368 -15.67 11.45 -12.73
N ARG A 369 -15.15 11.12 -13.92
CA ARG A 369 -15.27 11.97 -15.12
C ARG A 369 -16.72 12.12 -15.57
N GLN A 370 -17.48 11.03 -15.61
CA GLN A 370 -18.89 11.05 -15.96
C GLN A 370 -19.71 11.87 -14.97
N TRP A 371 -19.43 11.73 -13.68
CA TRP A 371 -20.07 12.55 -12.64
C TRP A 371 -19.74 14.04 -12.84
N ALA A 372 -18.46 14.38 -12.99
CA ALA A 372 -18.01 15.76 -13.17
C ALA A 372 -18.64 16.42 -14.42
N GLN A 373 -18.74 15.69 -15.53
CA GLN A 373 -19.38 16.18 -16.75
C GLN A 373 -20.89 16.41 -16.57
N SER A 374 -21.59 15.47 -15.93
CA SER A 374 -23.04 15.55 -15.74
C SER A 374 -23.47 16.65 -14.77
N HIS A 375 -22.59 17.00 -13.81
CA HIS A 375 -22.86 18.01 -12.78
C HIS A 375 -22.09 19.33 -13.01
N ASN A 376 -21.32 19.44 -14.09
CA ASN A 376 -20.40 20.55 -14.33
C ASN A 376 -19.52 20.82 -13.11
N GLY A 377 -18.95 19.75 -12.54
CA GLY A 377 -18.28 19.75 -11.26
C GLY A 377 -16.86 19.17 -11.29
N SER A 378 -16.31 18.85 -10.14
CA SER A 378 -15.06 18.12 -9.96
C SER A 378 -15.17 17.12 -8.83
N VAL A 379 -14.38 16.03 -8.90
CA VAL A 379 -14.25 15.05 -7.83
C VAL A 379 -12.81 15.09 -7.32
N LEU A 380 -12.66 15.51 -6.07
CA LEU A 380 -11.34 15.60 -5.43
C LEU A 380 -11.21 14.57 -4.31
N GLU A 381 -10.00 14.07 -4.12
CA GLU A 381 -9.64 13.24 -2.99
C GLU A 381 -8.47 13.85 -2.23
N LEU A 382 -8.63 13.97 -0.91
CA LEU A 382 -7.68 14.58 0.01
C LEU A 382 -7.19 13.53 0.99
N HIS A 383 -5.90 13.50 1.27
CA HIS A 383 -5.32 12.56 2.21
C HIS A 383 -4.63 13.26 3.37
N ALA A 384 -4.75 12.65 4.55
CA ALA A 384 -3.97 12.96 5.75
C ALA A 384 -3.44 11.66 6.35
N TYR A 385 -2.13 11.58 6.57
CA TYR A 385 -1.44 10.40 7.08
C TYR A 385 -0.90 10.60 8.49
N ALA A 386 -0.64 9.49 9.19
CA ALA A 386 -0.03 9.47 10.52
C ALA A 386 -0.76 10.39 11.53
N LEU A 387 -2.08 10.28 11.57
CA LEU A 387 -2.92 11.08 12.46
C LEU A 387 -2.77 10.59 13.91
N ASP A 388 -2.52 11.51 14.82
CA ASP A 388 -2.55 11.26 16.27
C ASP A 388 -3.99 11.38 16.79
N ILE A 389 -4.77 10.34 16.52
CA ILE A 389 -6.18 10.23 16.93
C ILE A 389 -6.49 8.82 17.38
N ASP A 390 -7.55 8.66 18.16
CA ASP A 390 -8.08 7.35 18.52
C ASP A 390 -8.53 6.55 17.29
N ALA A 391 -8.47 5.23 17.37
CA ALA A 391 -8.91 4.35 16.28
C ALA A 391 -10.43 4.47 15.99
N ASP A 392 -11.23 4.93 16.96
CA ASP A 392 -12.66 5.25 16.80
C ASP A 392 -12.89 6.71 17.21
N PRO A 393 -12.59 7.67 16.31
CA PRO A 393 -12.66 9.09 16.63
C PRO A 393 -14.11 9.57 16.77
N SER A 394 -14.31 10.53 17.68
CA SER A 394 -15.63 11.16 17.86
C SER A 394 -16.07 11.90 16.59
N GLU A 395 -17.39 12.14 16.46
CA GLU A 395 -17.93 12.95 15.34
C GLU A 395 -17.35 14.37 15.31
N GLN A 396 -16.95 14.91 16.47
CA GLN A 396 -16.28 16.20 16.55
C GLN A 396 -14.85 16.12 15.97
N ASP A 397 -14.11 15.03 16.23
CA ASP A 397 -12.76 14.84 15.67
C ASP A 397 -12.84 14.65 14.15
N LYS A 398 -13.81 13.87 13.67
CA LYS A 398 -14.10 13.70 12.24
C LYS A 398 -14.37 15.04 11.57
N ALA A 399 -15.26 15.85 12.15
CA ALA A 399 -15.59 17.17 11.63
C ALA A 399 -14.37 18.12 11.64
N ASN A 400 -13.52 18.05 12.66
CA ASN A 400 -12.30 18.84 12.75
C ASN A 400 -11.28 18.45 11.68
N ILE A 401 -11.12 17.14 11.41
CA ILE A 401 -10.23 16.65 10.35
C ILE A 401 -10.68 17.18 8.99
N VAL A 402 -11.97 17.05 8.66
CA VAL A 402 -12.52 17.58 7.41
C VAL A 402 -12.30 19.08 7.29
N ALA A 403 -12.60 19.84 8.35
CA ALA A 403 -12.45 21.29 8.33
C ALA A 403 -10.98 21.73 8.12
N ARG A 404 -10.03 21.04 8.73
CA ARG A 404 -8.59 21.31 8.56
C ARG A 404 -8.12 20.95 7.14
N LEU A 405 -8.52 19.81 6.60
CA LEU A 405 -8.23 19.40 5.22
C LEU A 405 -8.81 20.39 4.21
N LEU A 406 -10.05 20.85 4.40
CA LEU A 406 -10.65 21.88 3.54
C LEU A 406 -9.92 23.21 3.64
N SER A 407 -9.48 23.60 4.84
CA SER A 407 -8.67 24.83 5.03
C SER A 407 -7.34 24.76 4.26
N ASP A 408 -6.68 23.59 4.25
CA ASP A 408 -5.45 23.38 3.50
C ASP A 408 -5.73 23.33 1.98
N LEU A 409 -6.80 22.62 1.56
CA LEU A 409 -7.22 22.58 0.16
C LEU A 409 -7.44 23.98 -0.40
N HIS A 410 -8.12 24.85 0.33
CA HIS A 410 -8.39 26.24 -0.10
C HIS A 410 -7.10 27.08 -0.22
N GLN A 411 -6.02 26.71 0.46
CA GLN A 411 -4.71 27.34 0.26
C GLN A 411 -4.01 26.79 -1.00
N VAL A 412 -4.15 25.50 -1.28
CA VAL A 412 -3.55 24.82 -2.44
C VAL A 412 -4.33 25.12 -3.72
N TYR A 413 -5.66 25.03 -3.65
CA TYR A 413 -6.61 25.29 -4.75
C TYR A 413 -7.61 26.39 -4.34
N PRO A 414 -7.23 27.67 -4.38
CA PRO A 414 -8.06 28.77 -3.88
C PRO A 414 -9.45 28.86 -4.49
N GLU A 415 -9.62 28.41 -5.73
CA GLU A 415 -10.92 28.34 -6.41
C GLU A 415 -11.94 27.50 -5.66
N THR A 416 -11.49 26.46 -4.95
CA THR A 416 -12.39 25.53 -4.23
C THR A 416 -13.09 26.17 -3.05
N ALA A 417 -12.57 27.29 -2.51
CA ALA A 417 -13.18 28.00 -1.40
C ALA A 417 -14.58 28.58 -1.72
N HIS A 418 -14.89 28.71 -3.00
CA HIS A 418 -16.16 29.27 -3.49
C HIS A 418 -17.06 28.26 -4.18
N LEU A 419 -16.59 27.01 -4.34
CA LEU A 419 -17.38 25.95 -4.95
C LEU A 419 -18.27 25.29 -3.90
N PRO A 420 -19.55 25.04 -4.20
CA PRO A 420 -20.41 24.29 -3.29
C PRO A 420 -19.94 22.84 -3.21
N ILE A 421 -19.90 22.28 -2.03
CA ILE A 421 -19.73 20.85 -1.81
C ILE A 421 -21.10 20.21 -2.00
N VAL A 422 -21.25 19.43 -3.07
CA VAL A 422 -22.50 18.70 -3.38
C VAL A 422 -22.63 17.50 -2.46
N ASP A 423 -21.50 16.80 -2.25
CA ASP A 423 -21.40 15.68 -1.32
C ASP A 423 -19.96 15.47 -0.86
N GLN A 424 -19.82 14.78 0.28
CA GLN A 424 -18.51 14.38 0.81
C GLN A 424 -18.57 13.05 1.53
N GLU A 425 -17.52 12.26 1.39
CA GLU A 425 -17.27 11.05 2.14
C GLU A 425 -15.98 11.16 2.93
N LEU A 426 -15.98 10.63 4.13
CA LEU A 426 -14.80 10.56 5.00
C LEU A 426 -14.53 9.11 5.40
N LEU A 427 -13.34 8.65 5.14
CA LEU A 427 -12.80 7.40 5.65
C LEU A 427 -11.69 7.70 6.65
N ILE A 428 -11.72 7.04 7.80
CA ILE A 428 -10.61 7.00 8.77
C ILE A 428 -10.34 5.55 9.11
N GLU A 429 -9.09 5.12 8.96
CA GLU A 429 -8.67 3.75 9.23
C GLU A 429 -7.27 3.72 9.87
N ALA A 430 -6.99 2.65 10.64
CA ALA A 430 -5.71 2.41 11.31
C ALA A 430 -5.25 0.95 11.10
N ASP A 431 -5.40 0.44 9.88
CA ASP A 431 -5.15 -0.96 9.53
C ASP A 431 -3.89 -1.18 8.69
N CYS A 432 -3.09 -0.14 8.46
CA CYS A 432 -1.80 -0.26 7.79
C CYS A 432 -0.78 -0.94 8.72
N ALA A 433 0.10 -1.76 8.14
CA ALA A 433 1.18 -2.37 8.91
C ALA A 433 2.25 -1.33 9.26
N LEU A 434 2.72 -1.35 10.51
CA LEU A 434 3.89 -0.59 10.90
C LEU A 434 5.15 -1.42 10.64
N THR A 435 6.03 -0.92 9.79
CA THR A 435 7.36 -1.49 9.56
C THR A 435 8.34 -0.94 10.60
N ASP A 436 8.14 -1.33 11.85
CA ASP A 436 8.89 -0.81 13.00
C ASP A 436 10.38 -1.16 12.99
N THR A 437 11.11 -0.69 13.98
CA THR A 437 12.58 -0.85 14.10
C THR A 437 13.02 -2.20 14.64
N ARG A 438 12.09 -3.19 14.80
CA ARG A 438 12.45 -4.53 15.28
C ARG A 438 13.50 -5.18 14.39
N PRO A 439 14.33 -6.10 14.94
CA PRO A 439 15.29 -6.87 14.18
C PRO A 439 14.63 -7.59 12.99
N TRP A 440 15.29 -7.58 11.85
CA TRP A 440 14.77 -8.19 10.62
C TRP A 440 14.40 -9.66 10.80
N ASP A 441 15.24 -10.40 11.52
CA ASP A 441 15.04 -11.83 11.75
C ASP A 441 13.87 -12.13 12.71
N GLU A 442 13.36 -11.14 13.45
CA GLU A 442 12.17 -11.27 14.30
C GLU A 442 10.86 -11.00 13.54
N ARG A 443 10.93 -10.49 12.32
CA ARG A 443 9.74 -10.28 11.47
C ARG A 443 9.16 -11.62 11.04
N PRO A 444 7.82 -11.78 11.01
CA PRO A 444 7.19 -13.04 10.68
C PRO A 444 7.41 -13.42 9.22
N GLU A 445 7.80 -14.68 8.98
CA GLU A 445 7.89 -15.26 7.63
C GLU A 445 6.52 -15.72 7.13
N ALA A 446 6.35 -15.80 5.80
CA ALA A 446 5.12 -16.31 5.18
C ALA A 446 4.82 -17.76 5.62
N ALA A 447 5.84 -18.58 5.75
CA ALA A 447 5.74 -19.93 6.30
C ALA A 447 5.82 -19.87 7.83
N THR A 448 4.73 -20.20 8.51
CA THR A 448 4.70 -20.20 9.97
C THR A 448 5.15 -21.58 10.53
N PRO A 449 5.61 -21.65 11.79
CA PRO A 449 5.88 -22.93 12.43
C PRO A 449 4.60 -23.73 12.75
N ILE A 450 3.42 -23.18 12.52
CA ILE A 450 2.13 -23.80 12.80
C ILE A 450 1.71 -24.64 11.57
N PRO A 451 1.55 -25.96 11.70
CA PRO A 451 1.23 -26.80 10.57
C PRO A 451 -0.04 -26.38 9.83
N GLY A 452 0.07 -26.19 8.52
CA GLY A 452 -1.05 -25.80 7.67
C GLY A 452 -1.50 -24.34 7.82
N LEU A 453 -0.72 -23.47 8.47
CA LEU A 453 -0.95 -22.04 8.53
C LEU A 453 0.16 -21.29 7.79
N ALA A 454 -0.21 -20.44 6.87
CA ALA A 454 0.64 -19.43 6.25
C ALA A 454 0.05 -18.03 6.46
N ILE A 455 0.89 -17.01 6.40
CA ILE A 455 0.48 -15.61 6.45
C ILE A 455 0.91 -14.89 5.18
N ALA A 456 0.14 -13.88 4.78
CA ALA A 456 0.44 -13.03 3.63
C ALA A 456 0.04 -11.57 3.90
N GLY A 457 0.83 -10.64 3.39
CA GLY A 457 0.61 -9.19 3.57
C GLY A 457 1.91 -8.45 3.75
N ASP A 458 1.85 -7.13 3.77
CA ASP A 458 2.99 -6.24 3.84
C ASP A 458 3.78 -6.27 5.16
N TYR A 459 3.20 -6.80 6.23
CA TYR A 459 3.90 -7.06 7.50
C TYR A 459 4.75 -8.32 7.49
N VAL A 460 4.64 -9.14 6.46
CA VAL A 460 5.42 -10.37 6.32
C VAL A 460 6.84 -10.04 5.84
N ARG A 461 7.84 -10.71 6.41
CA ARG A 461 9.23 -10.55 6.00
C ARG A 461 9.41 -10.90 4.52
N CYS A 462 10.01 -9.95 3.79
CA CYS A 462 10.42 -10.14 2.41
C CYS A 462 11.89 -9.74 2.27
N ASP A 463 12.74 -10.67 1.87
CA ASP A 463 14.19 -10.45 1.77
C ASP A 463 14.59 -9.58 0.56
N LEU A 464 13.63 -9.09 -0.20
CA LEU A 464 13.84 -8.22 -1.36
C LEU A 464 13.41 -6.77 -1.06
N PRO A 465 14.06 -5.78 -1.69
CA PRO A 465 13.68 -4.38 -1.57
C PRO A 465 12.43 -4.09 -2.40
N VAL A 466 11.27 -4.44 -1.89
CA VAL A 466 9.99 -4.25 -2.56
C VAL A 466 9.09 -3.30 -1.77
N ALA A 467 8.32 -2.51 -2.47
CA ALA A 467 7.33 -1.63 -1.85
C ALA A 467 6.15 -2.43 -1.26
N LEU A 468 5.39 -1.80 -0.36
CA LEU A 468 4.32 -2.46 0.41
C LEU A 468 3.25 -3.15 -0.47
N MET A 469 2.87 -2.53 -1.60
CA MET A 469 1.90 -3.13 -2.55
C MET A 469 2.46 -4.33 -3.32
N GLU A 470 3.78 -4.46 -3.42
CA GLU A 470 4.46 -5.53 -4.14
C GLU A 470 4.83 -6.71 -3.19
N ARG A 471 4.85 -6.46 -1.88
CA ARG A 471 5.12 -7.41 -0.81
C ARG A 471 3.86 -8.24 -0.51
#